data_10b468f2bd64b6309878acd1539c408b
#
_entry.id   10b468f2bd64b6309878acd1539c408b
#
_cell.length_a   1.000
_cell.length_b   1.000
_cell.length_c   1.000
_cell.angle_alpha   90.00
_cell.angle_beta   90.00
_cell.angle_gamma   90.00
#
_symmetry.space_group_name_H-M   'P 1'
#
loop_
_entity.id
_entity.type
_entity.pdbx_description
1 polymer ?
#
loop_
_entity_poly.entity_id
_entity_poly.type
_entity_poly.pdbx_seq_one_letter_code
_entity_poly.pdbx_strand_id
1 'polypeptide(L)'
;MSLNKKQLQQKIHSTIPISEKMGYEIVDISETAIETRAPLQLNINIHNTGFAGSLYSIAALTAWSLCHHNIALHKLDTSLVIAKASIEYYKPVESAIECHCGAGVDEVGKFISSLQQGQRARLKLEVIINSGNAIMKALMVATPCN
;
A
#
# COMPACT_ATOMS: atom_id res chain seq x y z
N MET A 1 -2.37 15.48 15.21
CA MET A 1 -0.99 15.11 14.94
C MET A 1 -0.96 13.96 13.96
N SER A 2 -0.25 14.09 12.87
CA SER A 2 -0.14 13.02 11.89
C SER A 2 0.75 11.89 12.42
N LEU A 3 0.45 10.66 12.01
CA LEU A 3 1.30 9.51 12.30
C LEU A 3 2.60 9.65 11.52
N ASN A 4 3.73 9.49 12.17
CA ASN A 4 4.98 9.37 11.47
C ASN A 4 5.12 7.96 10.87
N LYS A 5 6.11 7.78 10.03
CA LYS A 5 6.37 6.52 9.33
C LYS A 5 6.44 5.32 10.29
N LYS A 6 7.15 5.47 11.39
CA LYS A 6 7.34 4.40 12.38
C LYS A 6 6.02 4.03 13.08
N GLN A 7 5.23 5.04 13.47
CA GLN A 7 3.94 4.83 14.11
C GLN A 7 2.95 4.14 13.16
N LEU A 8 2.94 4.55 11.90
CA LEU A 8 2.10 3.93 10.88
C LEU A 8 2.48 2.46 10.70
N GLN A 9 3.76 2.16 10.60
CA GLN A 9 4.24 0.79 10.45
C GLN A 9 3.86 -0.09 11.65
N GLN A 10 4.01 0.43 12.87
CA GLN A 10 3.62 -0.29 14.08
C GLN A 10 2.12 -0.58 14.11
N LYS A 11 1.30 0.39 13.70
CA LYS A 11 -0.15 0.22 13.61
C LYS A 11 -0.51 -0.86 12.59
N ILE A 12 0.14 -0.85 11.44
CA ILE A 12 -0.08 -1.86 10.40
C ILE A 12 0.28 -3.25 10.93
N HIS A 13 1.44 -3.40 11.56
CA HIS A 13 1.89 -4.68 12.12
C HIS A 13 0.91 -5.21 13.19
N SER A 14 0.35 -4.33 14.01
CA SER A 14 -0.56 -4.75 15.08
C SER A 14 -1.97 -5.07 14.57
N THR A 15 -2.43 -4.41 13.51
CA THR A 15 -3.78 -4.59 12.98
C THR A 15 -3.85 -5.55 11.79
N ILE A 16 -2.75 -5.73 11.10
CA ILE A 16 -2.62 -6.69 9.98
C ILE A 16 -1.42 -7.60 10.28
N PRO A 17 -1.62 -8.64 11.13
CA PRO A 17 -0.49 -9.43 11.66
C PRO A 17 0.42 -10.05 10.59
N ILE A 18 -0.11 -10.43 9.44
CA ILE A 18 0.70 -11.00 8.37
C ILE A 18 1.77 -10.01 7.86
N SER A 19 1.54 -8.71 7.98
CA SER A 19 2.50 -7.70 7.55
C SER A 19 3.83 -7.82 8.32
N GLU A 20 3.76 -8.12 9.60
CA GLU A 20 4.95 -8.35 10.42
C GLU A 20 5.67 -9.63 9.99
N LYS A 21 4.92 -10.70 9.72
CA LYS A 21 5.48 -11.97 9.27
C LYS A 21 6.18 -11.86 7.93
N MET A 22 5.70 -11.01 7.05
CA MET A 22 6.36 -10.74 5.77
C MET A 22 7.57 -9.81 5.90
N GLY A 23 7.76 -9.20 7.06
CA GLY A 23 8.82 -8.21 7.26
C GLY A 23 8.57 -6.90 6.53
N TYR A 24 7.30 -6.54 6.34
CA TYR A 24 6.91 -5.31 5.66
C TYR A 24 7.41 -4.07 6.39
N GLU A 25 8.08 -3.18 5.67
CA GLU A 25 8.64 -1.96 6.21
C GLU A 25 8.33 -0.77 5.31
N ILE A 26 7.89 0.34 5.90
CA ILE A 26 7.73 1.60 5.18
C ILE A 26 9.07 2.32 5.18
N VAL A 27 9.65 2.48 4.00
CA VAL A 27 10.95 3.16 3.85
C VAL A 27 10.76 4.67 3.83
N ASP A 28 9.78 5.14 3.06
CA ASP A 28 9.46 6.55 2.97
C ASP A 28 7.98 6.73 2.60
N ILE A 29 7.39 7.82 3.06
CA ILE A 29 5.98 8.12 2.78
C ILE A 29 5.71 9.61 2.79
N SER A 30 4.91 10.06 1.81
CA SER A 30 4.36 11.41 1.73
C SER A 30 2.88 11.31 1.38
N GLU A 31 2.23 12.43 1.13
CA GLU A 31 0.83 12.42 0.71
C GLU A 31 0.63 11.78 -0.67
N THR A 32 1.64 11.82 -1.54
CA THR A 32 1.52 11.38 -2.93
C THR A 32 2.41 10.20 -3.30
N ALA A 33 3.24 9.70 -2.38
CA ALA A 33 4.13 8.58 -2.70
C ALA A 33 4.48 7.77 -1.46
N ILE A 34 4.70 6.50 -1.67
CA ILE A 34 5.17 5.58 -0.63
C ILE A 34 6.19 4.62 -1.23
N GLU A 35 7.23 4.35 -0.47
CA GLU A 35 8.20 3.30 -0.76
C GLU A 35 8.21 2.31 0.39
N THR A 36 8.15 1.02 0.07
CA THR A 36 8.15 -0.05 1.05
C THR A 36 9.17 -1.12 0.69
N ARG A 37 9.49 -1.94 1.66
CA ARG A 37 10.48 -2.99 1.50
C ARG A 37 10.12 -4.20 2.36
N ALA A 38 10.45 -5.39 1.87
CA ALA A 38 10.35 -6.62 2.65
C ALA A 38 11.51 -7.54 2.28
N PRO A 39 12.06 -8.32 3.25
CA PRO A 39 13.16 -9.23 2.96
C PRO A 39 12.73 -10.35 2.03
N LEU A 40 13.59 -10.72 1.11
CA LEU A 40 13.33 -11.85 0.23
C LEU A 40 13.18 -13.15 1.04
N GLN A 41 14.04 -13.36 2.04
CA GLN A 41 14.10 -14.60 2.82
C GLN A 41 12.77 -15.02 3.46
N LEU A 42 11.96 -14.05 3.86
CA LEU A 42 10.64 -14.30 4.48
C LEU A 42 9.55 -14.52 3.44
N ASN A 43 9.85 -14.32 2.15
CA ASN A 43 8.86 -14.24 1.07
C ASN A 43 9.28 -15.02 -0.16
N ILE A 44 10.07 -16.06 0.02
CA ILE A 44 10.59 -16.86 -1.09
C ILE A 44 9.65 -18.00 -1.49
N ASN A 45 9.76 -18.38 -2.76
CA ASN A 45 9.13 -19.58 -3.30
C ASN A 45 10.16 -20.74 -3.37
N ILE A 46 9.77 -21.86 -3.97
CA ILE A 46 10.64 -23.03 -4.08
C ILE A 46 11.89 -22.80 -4.94
N HIS A 47 11.88 -21.73 -5.75
CA HIS A 47 13.01 -21.37 -6.62
C HIS A 47 13.92 -20.31 -5.98
N ASN A 48 13.69 -19.97 -4.72
CA ASN A 48 14.41 -18.90 -4.00
C ASN A 48 14.25 -17.52 -4.63
N THR A 49 13.13 -17.30 -5.29
CA THR A 49 12.72 -15.97 -5.78
C THR A 49 11.46 -15.53 -5.05
N GLY A 50 11.03 -14.29 -5.27
CA GLY A 50 9.84 -13.75 -4.59
C GLY A 50 8.59 -14.56 -4.88
N PHE A 51 7.93 -15.05 -3.81
CA PHE A 51 6.68 -15.77 -3.95
C PHE A 51 5.58 -14.81 -4.46
N ALA A 52 4.88 -15.24 -5.50
CA ALA A 52 3.83 -14.41 -6.15
C ALA A 52 2.79 -13.90 -5.15
N GLY A 53 2.37 -14.74 -4.21
CA GLY A 53 1.41 -14.35 -3.18
C GLY A 53 1.95 -13.30 -2.23
N SER A 54 3.24 -13.35 -1.87
CA SER A 54 3.90 -12.32 -1.07
C SER A 54 4.01 -11.01 -1.84
N LEU A 55 4.41 -11.06 -3.10
CA LEU A 55 4.49 -9.88 -3.96
C LEU A 55 3.13 -9.19 -4.05
N TYR A 56 2.07 -9.96 -4.24
CA TYR A 56 0.70 -9.47 -4.27
C TYR A 56 0.34 -8.78 -2.96
N SER A 57 0.56 -9.47 -1.84
CA SER A 57 0.19 -8.97 -0.51
C SER A 57 0.95 -7.71 -0.12
N ILE A 58 2.25 -7.67 -0.40
CA ILE A 58 3.11 -6.52 -0.09
C ILE A 58 2.70 -5.32 -0.96
N ALA A 59 2.43 -5.54 -2.24
CA ALA A 59 1.97 -4.48 -3.13
C ALA A 59 0.59 -3.94 -2.70
N ALA A 60 -0.34 -4.83 -2.37
CA ALA A 60 -1.67 -4.44 -1.87
C ALA A 60 -1.55 -3.60 -0.60
N LEU A 61 -0.71 -4.03 0.32
CA LEU A 61 -0.47 -3.31 1.57
C LEU A 61 0.17 -1.95 1.33
N THR A 62 1.04 -1.84 0.33
CA THR A 62 1.68 -0.58 -0.06
C THR A 62 0.65 0.44 -0.55
N ALA A 63 -0.26 0.03 -1.44
CA ALA A 63 -1.34 0.89 -1.91
C ALA A 63 -2.28 1.28 -0.76
N TRP A 64 -2.64 0.32 0.08
CA TRP A 64 -3.49 0.57 1.25
C TRP A 64 -2.84 1.56 2.21
N SER A 65 -1.54 1.42 2.47
CA SER A 65 -0.81 2.29 3.39
C SER A 65 -0.79 3.74 2.94
N LEU A 66 -0.63 3.99 1.64
CA LEU A 66 -0.66 5.36 1.10
C LEU A 66 -2.02 6.02 1.34
N CYS A 67 -3.10 5.30 1.07
CA CYS A 67 -4.46 5.81 1.31
C CYS A 67 -4.72 6.03 2.80
N HIS A 68 -4.34 5.06 3.63
CA HIS A 68 -4.53 5.16 5.08
C HIS A 68 -3.77 6.33 5.68
N HIS A 69 -2.55 6.57 5.20
CA HIS A 69 -1.75 7.72 5.63
C HIS A 69 -2.48 9.05 5.37
N ASN A 70 -3.02 9.21 4.17
CA ASN A 70 -3.77 10.42 3.81
C ASN A 70 -5.03 10.60 4.67
N ILE A 71 -5.76 9.52 4.88
CA ILE A 71 -6.96 9.52 5.72
C ILE A 71 -6.60 9.95 7.13
N ALA A 72 -5.52 9.40 7.69
CA ALA A 72 -5.06 9.74 9.03
C ALA A 72 -4.58 11.19 9.14
N LEU A 73 -3.87 11.69 8.13
CA LEU A 73 -3.40 13.09 8.08
C LEU A 73 -4.56 14.08 8.19
N HIS A 74 -5.69 13.76 7.56
CA HIS A 74 -6.86 14.62 7.55
C HIS A 74 -7.86 14.28 8.66
N LYS A 75 -7.48 13.36 9.57
CA LYS A 75 -8.28 12.97 10.73
C LYS A 75 -9.69 12.50 10.36
N LEU A 76 -9.77 11.76 9.26
CA LEU A 76 -11.04 11.23 8.77
C LEU A 76 -11.29 9.86 9.36
N ASP A 77 -12.56 9.58 9.66
CA ASP A 77 -13.01 8.26 10.11
C ASP A 77 -13.65 7.54 8.93
N THR A 78 -12.95 6.56 8.40
CA THR A 78 -13.39 5.84 7.20
C THR A 78 -13.11 4.35 7.30
N SER A 79 -13.87 3.60 6.53
CA SER A 79 -13.57 2.20 6.22
C SER A 79 -12.84 2.18 4.86
N LEU A 80 -11.62 1.70 4.84
CA LEU A 80 -10.77 1.65 3.64
C LEU A 80 -10.55 0.20 3.22
N VAL A 81 -10.88 -0.11 1.97
CA VAL A 81 -10.70 -1.45 1.40
C VAL A 81 -10.13 -1.37 -0.01
N ILE A 82 -9.52 -2.47 -0.44
CA ILE A 82 -9.20 -2.68 -1.85
C ILE A 82 -10.41 -3.35 -2.48
N ALA A 83 -11.08 -2.65 -3.39
CA ALA A 83 -12.27 -3.18 -4.07
C ALA A 83 -11.91 -4.09 -5.23
N LYS A 84 -10.77 -3.83 -5.88
CA LYS A 84 -10.31 -4.60 -7.03
C LYS A 84 -8.81 -4.43 -7.15
N ALA A 85 -8.11 -5.51 -7.46
CA ALA A 85 -6.68 -5.45 -7.76
C ALA A 85 -6.33 -6.51 -8.79
N SER A 86 -5.36 -6.20 -9.63
CA SER A 86 -4.76 -7.13 -10.57
C SER A 86 -3.26 -6.92 -10.57
N ILE A 87 -2.51 -8.01 -10.76
CA ILE A 87 -1.05 -7.95 -10.81
C ILE A 87 -0.57 -8.74 -12.03
N GLU A 88 0.47 -8.22 -12.67
CA GLU A 88 1.18 -8.94 -13.71
C GLU A 88 2.62 -9.13 -13.28
N TYR A 89 3.13 -10.34 -13.47
CA TYR A 89 4.47 -10.75 -13.10
C TYR A 89 5.30 -10.87 -14.38
N TYR A 90 6.33 -10.04 -14.53
CA TYR A 90 7.14 -10.00 -15.75
C TYR A 90 8.48 -10.70 -15.59
N LYS A 91 9.09 -10.60 -14.41
CA LYS A 91 10.41 -11.19 -14.11
C LYS A 91 10.46 -11.64 -12.66
N PRO A 92 11.22 -12.72 -12.36
CA PRO A 92 11.41 -13.13 -10.97
C PRO A 92 12.06 -12.04 -10.13
N VAL A 93 11.62 -11.90 -8.88
CA VAL A 93 12.25 -11.01 -7.91
C VAL A 93 13.32 -11.84 -7.16
N GLU A 94 14.58 -11.44 -7.31
CA GLU A 94 15.74 -12.17 -6.79
C GLU A 94 16.46 -11.42 -5.66
N SER A 95 15.91 -10.31 -5.20
CA SER A 95 16.48 -9.47 -4.15
C SER A 95 15.37 -9.04 -3.20
N ALA A 96 15.70 -8.18 -2.23
CA ALA A 96 14.67 -7.60 -1.36
C ALA A 96 13.51 -7.07 -2.20
N ILE A 97 12.30 -7.26 -1.70
CA ILE A 97 11.08 -6.81 -2.39
C ILE A 97 10.91 -5.32 -2.09
N GLU A 98 11.00 -4.51 -3.12
CA GLU A 98 10.88 -3.07 -3.01
C GLU A 98 9.67 -2.60 -3.82
N CYS A 99 8.74 -1.90 -3.17
CA CYS A 99 7.54 -1.40 -3.83
C CYS A 99 7.53 0.12 -3.83
N HIS A 100 7.08 0.68 -4.93
CA HIS A 100 6.85 2.11 -5.08
C HIS A 100 5.42 2.34 -5.56
N CYS A 101 4.72 3.26 -4.90
CA CYS A 101 3.37 3.66 -5.30
C CYS A 101 3.27 5.18 -5.25
N GLY A 102 2.87 5.77 -6.36
CA GLY A 102 2.65 7.21 -6.46
C GLY A 102 1.21 7.53 -6.87
N ALA A 103 0.74 8.68 -6.48
CA ALA A 103 -0.59 9.19 -6.84
C ALA A 103 -0.48 10.67 -7.22
N GLY A 104 -1.32 11.12 -8.14
CA GLY A 104 -1.36 12.52 -8.52
C GLY A 104 -1.89 13.40 -7.38
N VAL A 105 -1.36 14.61 -7.27
CA VAL A 105 -1.80 15.57 -6.24
C VAL A 105 -3.31 15.84 -6.37
N ASP A 106 -3.80 16.01 -7.60
CA ASP A 106 -5.22 16.30 -7.84
C ASP A 106 -6.11 15.11 -7.49
N GLU A 107 -5.68 13.89 -7.82
CA GLU A 107 -6.45 12.69 -7.52
C GLU A 107 -6.55 12.46 -6.01
N VAL A 108 -5.44 12.64 -5.29
CA VAL A 108 -5.44 12.55 -3.81
C VAL A 108 -6.32 13.63 -3.21
N GLY A 109 -6.22 14.85 -3.73
CA GLY A 109 -7.05 15.98 -3.28
C GLY A 109 -8.55 15.71 -3.44
N LYS A 110 -8.96 15.17 -4.59
CA LYS A 110 -10.36 14.81 -4.85
C LYS A 110 -10.82 13.68 -3.93
N PHE A 111 -9.98 12.68 -3.73
CA PHE A 111 -10.26 11.55 -2.84
C PHE A 111 -10.55 12.05 -1.42
N ILE A 112 -9.67 12.88 -0.87
CA ILE A 112 -9.82 13.44 0.47
C ILE A 112 -11.02 14.39 0.54
N SER A 113 -11.20 15.26 -0.46
CA SER A 113 -12.32 16.21 -0.50
C SER A 113 -13.68 15.50 -0.47
N SER A 114 -13.81 14.40 -1.23
CA SER A 114 -15.06 13.61 -1.22
C SER A 114 -15.34 13.05 0.18
N LEU A 115 -14.32 12.52 0.84
CA LEU A 115 -14.47 11.98 2.19
C LEU A 115 -14.82 13.07 3.20
N GLN A 116 -14.23 14.26 3.07
CA GLN A 116 -14.54 15.41 3.93
C GLN A 116 -15.99 15.87 3.77
N GLN A 117 -16.58 15.65 2.59
CA GLN A 117 -17.98 15.95 2.31
C GLN A 117 -18.92 14.81 2.71
N GLY A 118 -18.42 13.78 3.36
CA GLY A 118 -19.20 12.65 3.78
C GLY A 118 -19.55 11.68 2.65
N GLN A 119 -18.83 11.75 1.54
CA GLN A 119 -19.08 10.92 0.36
C GLN A 119 -18.06 9.80 0.24
N ARG A 120 -18.50 8.66 -0.28
CA ARG A 120 -17.63 7.55 -0.65
C ARG A 120 -16.62 8.01 -1.71
N ALA A 121 -15.38 7.58 -1.58
CA ALA A 121 -14.32 8.00 -2.49
C ALA A 121 -13.56 6.80 -3.06
N ARG A 122 -13.04 6.97 -4.27
CA ARG A 122 -12.26 5.95 -4.98
C ARG A 122 -10.93 6.54 -5.40
N LEU A 123 -9.90 5.70 -5.40
CA LEU A 123 -8.58 6.09 -5.85
C LEU A 123 -7.93 4.89 -6.56
N LYS A 124 -7.54 5.09 -7.81
CA LYS A 124 -6.80 4.07 -8.57
C LYS A 124 -5.32 4.29 -8.34
N LEU A 125 -4.62 3.22 -7.98
CA LEU A 125 -3.19 3.25 -7.71
C LEU A 125 -2.48 2.17 -8.50
N GLU A 126 -1.23 2.45 -8.86
CA GLU A 126 -0.34 1.48 -9.46
C GLU A 126 0.86 1.29 -8.54
N VAL A 127 1.20 0.04 -8.24
CA VAL A 127 2.35 -0.31 -7.43
C VAL A 127 3.38 -1.00 -8.30
N ILE A 128 4.58 -0.45 -8.33
CA ILE A 128 5.71 -1.00 -9.09
C ILE A 128 6.60 -1.77 -8.14
N ILE A 129 6.85 -3.04 -8.45
CA ILE A 129 7.68 -3.93 -7.65
C ILE A 129 9.03 -4.09 -8.35
N ASN A 130 10.12 -3.76 -7.62
CA ASN A 130 11.50 -3.93 -8.10
C ASN A 130 11.72 -3.40 -9.52
N SER A 131 11.44 -2.12 -9.75
CA SER A 131 11.68 -1.45 -11.04
C SER A 131 10.89 -2.07 -12.22
N GLY A 132 9.79 -2.77 -11.91
CA GLY A 132 8.91 -3.31 -12.94
C GLY A 132 8.93 -4.82 -13.08
N ASN A 133 9.56 -5.54 -12.17
CA ASN A 133 9.50 -7.02 -12.18
C ASN A 133 8.07 -7.54 -12.03
N ALA A 134 7.23 -6.78 -11.31
CA ALA A 134 5.79 -6.99 -11.27
C ALA A 134 5.10 -5.64 -11.10
N ILE A 135 3.86 -5.53 -11.57
CA ILE A 135 3.09 -4.29 -11.47
C ILE A 135 1.66 -4.66 -11.03
N MET A 136 1.21 -4.00 -9.97
CA MET A 136 -0.17 -4.13 -9.48
C MET A 136 -0.96 -2.88 -9.81
N LYS A 137 -2.21 -3.08 -10.23
CA LYS A 137 -3.21 -2.01 -10.35
C LYS A 137 -4.28 -2.27 -9.32
N ALA A 138 -4.55 -1.28 -8.47
CA ALA A 138 -5.51 -1.42 -7.36
C ALA A 138 -6.53 -0.29 -7.40
N LEU A 139 -7.78 -0.64 -7.13
CA LEU A 139 -8.85 0.32 -6.89
C LEU A 139 -9.12 0.34 -5.38
N MET A 140 -8.77 1.46 -4.75
CA MET A 140 -9.03 1.71 -3.34
C MET A 140 -10.40 2.37 -3.20
N VAL A 141 -11.14 1.94 -2.19
CA VAL A 141 -12.45 2.53 -1.88
C VAL A 141 -12.50 2.85 -0.40
N ALA A 142 -12.83 4.09 -0.08
CA ALA A 142 -13.02 4.56 1.28
C ALA A 142 -14.48 5.00 1.46
N THR A 143 -15.08 4.60 2.57
CA THR A 143 -16.45 4.95 2.91
C THR A 143 -16.44 5.63 4.27
N PRO A 144 -17.00 6.84 4.39
CA PRO A 144 -17.06 7.51 5.68
C PRO A 144 -17.84 6.69 6.70
N CYS A 145 -17.34 6.64 7.93
CA CYS A 145 -18.05 6.04 9.05
C CYS A 145 -18.98 7.11 9.64
N ASN A 146 -20.21 6.72 9.95
CA ASN A 146 -21.21 7.64 10.55
C ASN A 146 -21.33 7.38 12.05
#